data_ba9ef5cce2a5fcaf6b58a957fcb97fdd
#
_entry.id   ba9ef5cce2a5fcaf6b58a957fcb97fdd
#
_cell.length_a   1.000
_cell.length_b   1.000
_cell.length_c   1.000
_cell.angle_alpha   90.00
_cell.angle_beta   90.00
_cell.angle_gamma   90.00
#
_symmetry.space_group_name_H-M   'P 1'
#
loop_
_entity.id
_entity.type
_entity.pdbx_description
1 polymer ?
#
loop_
_entity_poly.entity_id
_entity_poly.type
_entity_poly.pdbx_seq_one_letter_code
_entity_poly.pdbx_strand_id
1 'polypeptide(L)'
;MKRRFGTVVAMVLCFILTVVSVYADDGKDQNPDYVTDYYMIVQSTQGGVDIYDEADTQSVKLNDSKIPNGTAIHVLGEKNGADNKKWAYTQYHGMNGYVPMDDLDPASREEAANEEYRTFGGKDVDFEVKVHGNDGNVSVYNGPGEKFDQVSGTEGIADGTTVHIFQYVQGEDGTNWGKTDTDGVTQGWLNLDR
;
A
#
# COMPACT_ATOMS: atom_id res chain seq x y z
N MET A 1 20.38 67.91 23.14
CA MET A 1 19.17 67.08 23.22
C MET A 1 19.26 65.96 22.15
N LYS A 2 19.60 64.77 22.52
CA LYS A 2 19.68 63.55 21.62
C LYS A 2 18.44 62.75 21.87
N ARG A 3 17.52 62.64 20.89
CA ARG A 3 16.37 61.75 20.92
C ARG A 3 16.83 60.39 20.41
N ARG A 4 16.71 59.34 21.25
CA ARG A 4 16.90 57.97 20.87
C ARG A 4 15.57 57.45 20.31
N PHE A 5 15.57 56.98 19.06
CA PHE A 5 14.49 56.19 18.48
C PHE A 5 14.68 54.74 18.91
N GLY A 6 13.76 54.21 19.68
CA GLY A 6 13.69 52.80 19.99
C GLY A 6 12.97 52.04 18.86
N THR A 7 13.67 51.10 18.26
CA THR A 7 13.11 50.20 17.27
C THR A 7 12.30 49.11 18.00
N VAL A 8 10.99 49.13 17.83
CA VAL A 8 10.11 48.06 18.30
C VAL A 8 10.16 46.94 17.26
N VAL A 9 10.79 45.83 17.59
CA VAL A 9 10.72 44.61 16.79
C VAL A 9 9.42 43.91 17.15
N ALA A 10 8.44 43.98 16.25
CA ALA A 10 7.21 43.20 16.36
C ALA A 10 7.51 41.73 15.98
N MET A 11 7.57 40.88 17.00
CA MET A 11 7.66 39.45 16.82
C MET A 11 6.28 38.90 16.38
N VAL A 12 6.14 38.65 15.09
CA VAL A 12 4.95 37.95 14.55
C VAL A 12 5.04 36.51 14.96
N LEU A 13 4.30 36.13 15.99
CA LEU A 13 4.11 34.74 16.38
C LEU A 13 3.14 34.07 15.38
N CYS A 14 3.69 33.35 14.43
CA CYS A 14 2.91 32.55 13.52
C CYS A 14 2.38 31.32 14.30
N PHE A 15 1.13 31.39 14.77
CA PHE A 15 0.41 30.25 15.30
C PHE A 15 0.06 29.33 14.13
N ILE A 16 0.82 28.24 13.95
CA ILE A 16 0.41 27.13 13.13
C ILE A 16 -0.70 26.41 13.91
N LEU A 17 -1.96 26.68 13.54
CA LEU A 17 -3.07 25.85 13.94
C LEU A 17 -2.92 24.49 13.23
N THR A 18 -2.31 23.53 13.90
CA THR A 18 -2.50 22.13 13.54
C THR A 18 -3.96 21.79 13.87
N VAL A 19 -4.76 21.64 12.84
CA VAL A 19 -6.10 21.04 12.98
C VAL A 19 -5.85 19.57 13.30
N VAL A 20 -5.80 19.23 14.57
CA VAL A 20 -5.93 17.86 15.04
C VAL A 20 -7.38 17.50 14.80
N SER A 21 -7.68 16.72 13.78
CA SER A 21 -8.97 16.06 13.63
C SER A 21 -9.12 15.12 14.81
N VAL A 22 -9.86 15.56 15.83
CA VAL A 22 -10.30 14.67 16.90
C VAL A 22 -11.38 13.79 16.30
N TYR A 23 -10.97 12.64 15.76
CA TYR A 23 -11.89 11.53 15.58
C TYR A 23 -12.33 11.13 16.99
N ALA A 24 -13.62 10.95 17.18
CA ALA A 24 -14.13 10.41 18.44
C ALA A 24 -13.46 9.05 18.64
N ASP A 25 -12.54 8.98 19.59
CA ASP A 25 -11.96 7.74 20.06
C ASP A 25 -13.12 6.93 20.67
N ASP A 26 -13.53 5.87 19.97
CA ASP A 26 -14.54 4.94 20.44
C ASP A 26 -13.99 4.01 21.54
N GLY A 27 -12.78 4.30 22.02
CA GLY A 27 -12.09 3.51 23.04
C GLY A 27 -11.43 2.25 22.51
N LYS A 28 -11.41 2.10 21.17
CA LYS A 28 -10.75 0.99 20.49
C LYS A 28 -9.31 1.38 20.16
N ASP A 29 -8.36 0.58 20.62
CA ASP A 29 -6.95 0.74 20.26
C ASP A 29 -6.69 0.12 18.90
N GLN A 30 -6.93 0.90 17.84
CA GLN A 30 -6.73 0.50 16.45
C GLN A 30 -5.27 0.60 16.00
N ASN A 31 -4.34 1.02 16.86
CA ASN A 31 -2.94 1.14 16.49
C ASN A 31 -2.21 -0.20 16.67
N PRO A 32 -1.27 -0.54 15.78
CA PRO A 32 -0.38 -1.68 15.99
C PRO A 32 0.56 -1.44 17.18
N ASP A 33 0.93 -2.52 17.88
CA ASP A 33 1.93 -2.47 18.95
C ASP A 33 3.33 -2.12 18.40
N TYR A 34 3.60 -2.56 17.17
CA TYR A 34 4.88 -2.36 16.47
C TYR A 34 4.63 -1.94 15.02
N VAL A 35 5.35 -0.93 14.56
CA VAL A 35 5.39 -0.53 13.14
C VAL A 35 6.39 -1.43 12.41
N THR A 36 5.98 -1.95 11.25
CA THR A 36 6.77 -2.85 10.40
C THR A 36 6.67 -2.44 8.95
N ASP A 37 7.48 -3.06 8.10
CA ASP A 37 7.50 -2.84 6.65
C ASP A 37 8.03 -4.11 5.97
N TYR A 38 7.17 -5.10 5.80
CA TYR A 38 7.51 -6.36 5.12
C TYR A 38 6.28 -6.99 4.47
N TYR A 39 6.49 -8.07 3.71
CA TYR A 39 5.43 -8.76 2.97
C TYR A 39 5.18 -10.15 3.49
N MET A 40 3.94 -10.57 3.43
CA MET A 40 3.47 -11.92 3.63
C MET A 40 2.49 -12.31 2.52
N ILE A 41 2.24 -13.60 2.34
CA ILE A 41 1.28 -14.14 1.37
C ILE A 41 0.17 -14.84 2.13
N VAL A 42 -1.08 -14.58 1.76
CA VAL A 42 -2.23 -15.28 2.32
C VAL A 42 -2.16 -16.76 1.96
N GLN A 43 -2.17 -17.63 2.99
CA GLN A 43 -2.09 -19.07 2.85
C GLN A 43 -2.95 -19.76 3.92
N SER A 44 -4.25 -19.55 3.83
CA SER A 44 -5.24 -20.10 4.77
C SER A 44 -5.83 -21.41 4.28
N THR A 45 -6.01 -22.35 5.19
CA THR A 45 -6.77 -23.58 4.94
C THR A 45 -8.26 -23.33 4.67
N GLN A 46 -8.73 -22.11 4.96
CA GLN A 46 -10.10 -21.66 4.73
C GLN A 46 -10.29 -20.98 3.36
N GLY A 47 -9.27 -21.03 2.50
CA GLY A 47 -9.29 -20.45 1.14
C GLY A 47 -9.09 -18.94 1.10
N GLY A 48 -8.75 -18.33 2.22
CA GLY A 48 -8.50 -16.88 2.34
C GLY A 48 -8.71 -16.39 3.77
N VAL A 49 -8.42 -15.11 4.02
CA VAL A 49 -8.54 -14.47 5.33
C VAL A 49 -9.54 -13.33 5.31
N ASP A 50 -10.13 -13.06 6.47
CA ASP A 50 -10.92 -11.85 6.68
C ASP A 50 -10.02 -10.75 7.25
N ILE A 51 -10.35 -9.48 6.96
CA ILE A 51 -9.74 -8.31 7.61
C ILE A 51 -10.70 -7.78 8.68
N TYR A 52 -10.18 -7.44 9.84
CA TYR A 52 -10.94 -7.03 11.02
C TYR A 52 -10.54 -5.63 11.48
N ASP A 53 -11.45 -4.91 12.11
CA ASP A 53 -11.19 -3.57 12.65
C ASP A 53 -10.29 -3.60 13.90
N GLU A 54 -10.25 -4.74 14.62
CA GLU A 54 -9.36 -4.99 15.75
C GLU A 54 -8.65 -6.34 15.62
N ALA A 55 -7.58 -6.54 16.37
CA ALA A 55 -6.83 -7.81 16.43
C ALA A 55 -7.61 -8.89 17.21
N ASP A 56 -8.83 -9.19 16.78
CA ASP A 56 -9.74 -10.15 17.38
C ASP A 56 -10.73 -10.67 16.33
N THR A 57 -10.88 -12.00 16.24
CA THR A 57 -11.87 -12.65 15.35
C THR A 57 -13.33 -12.39 15.73
N GLN A 58 -13.59 -11.85 16.92
CA GLN A 58 -14.93 -11.46 17.35
C GLN A 58 -15.26 -10.00 17.00
N SER A 59 -14.28 -9.24 16.53
CA SER A 59 -14.47 -7.87 16.10
C SER A 59 -15.17 -7.77 14.74
N VAL A 60 -15.42 -6.56 14.27
CA VAL A 60 -16.11 -6.32 12.99
C VAL A 60 -15.24 -6.73 11.82
N LYS A 61 -15.77 -7.55 10.93
CA LYS A 61 -15.15 -7.80 9.63
C LYS A 61 -15.36 -6.60 8.73
N LEU A 62 -14.30 -6.16 8.10
CA LEU A 62 -14.30 -5.01 7.21
C LEU A 62 -14.59 -5.38 5.75
N ASN A 63 -14.39 -6.65 5.39
CA ASN A 63 -14.59 -7.16 4.02
C ASN A 63 -15.83 -8.06 3.92
N ASP A 64 -16.51 -8.00 2.78
CA ASP A 64 -17.64 -8.87 2.44
C ASP A 64 -17.18 -10.24 1.92
N SER A 65 -16.02 -10.30 1.27
CA SER A 65 -15.40 -11.51 0.72
C SER A 65 -13.98 -11.64 1.26
N LYS A 66 -13.55 -12.87 1.53
CA LYS A 66 -12.19 -13.13 2.02
C LYS A 66 -11.13 -12.64 1.04
N ILE A 67 -10.02 -12.16 1.60
CA ILE A 67 -8.78 -11.94 0.85
C ILE A 67 -8.26 -13.34 0.43
N PRO A 68 -8.19 -13.66 -0.87
CA PRO A 68 -7.91 -15.03 -1.31
C PRO A 68 -6.47 -15.45 -1.07
N ASN A 69 -6.24 -16.76 -1.04
CA ASN A 69 -4.89 -17.31 -0.99
C ASN A 69 -4.05 -16.84 -2.19
N GLY A 70 -2.77 -16.60 -1.95
CA GLY A 70 -1.82 -16.08 -2.93
C GLY A 70 -1.80 -14.55 -3.03
N THR A 71 -2.70 -13.84 -2.34
CA THR A 71 -2.66 -12.38 -2.24
C THR A 71 -1.49 -11.95 -1.36
N ALA A 72 -0.71 -10.97 -1.81
CA ALA A 72 0.31 -10.32 -1.00
C ALA A 72 -0.34 -9.39 0.04
N ILE A 73 0.16 -9.45 1.25
CA ILE A 73 -0.18 -8.54 2.36
C ILE A 73 1.06 -7.72 2.69
N HIS A 74 0.95 -6.40 2.58
CA HIS A 74 1.98 -5.48 3.10
C HIS A 74 1.72 -5.28 4.59
N VAL A 75 2.60 -5.82 5.42
CA VAL A 75 2.48 -5.75 6.89
C VAL A 75 3.07 -4.45 7.38
N LEU A 76 2.22 -3.49 7.69
CA LEU A 76 2.56 -2.15 8.16
C LEU A 76 2.74 -2.08 9.68
N GLY A 77 2.31 -3.11 10.38
CA GLY A 77 2.46 -3.22 11.82
C GLY A 77 2.00 -4.57 12.34
N GLU A 78 2.36 -4.86 13.59
CA GLU A 78 1.97 -6.08 14.29
C GLU A 78 1.25 -5.74 15.60
N LYS A 79 0.28 -6.57 15.97
CA LYS A 79 -0.41 -6.49 17.27
C LYS A 79 -0.59 -7.88 17.87
N ASN A 80 -0.53 -7.97 19.19
CA ASN A 80 -0.92 -9.16 19.92
C ASN A 80 -2.40 -9.07 20.25
N GLY A 81 -3.20 -9.99 19.74
CA GLY A 81 -4.62 -10.08 20.03
C GLY A 81 -4.89 -10.55 21.47
N ALA A 82 -6.14 -10.39 21.91
CA ALA A 82 -6.60 -10.84 23.24
C ALA A 82 -6.47 -12.36 23.42
N ASP A 83 -6.43 -13.12 22.34
CA ASP A 83 -6.23 -14.57 22.29
C ASP A 83 -4.74 -15.00 22.30
N ASN A 84 -3.82 -14.05 22.50
CA ASN A 84 -2.36 -14.20 22.40
C ASN A 84 -1.85 -14.62 21.02
N LYS A 85 -2.66 -14.45 19.98
CA LYS A 85 -2.22 -14.61 18.60
C LYS A 85 -1.62 -13.32 18.06
N LYS A 86 -0.76 -13.45 17.07
CA LYS A 86 -0.22 -12.31 16.32
C LYS A 86 -1.13 -11.93 15.17
N TRP A 87 -1.24 -10.64 14.96
CA TRP A 87 -2.04 -10.03 13.91
C TRP A 87 -1.20 -9.06 13.11
N ALA A 88 -1.34 -9.09 11.79
CA ALA A 88 -0.73 -8.15 10.87
C ALA A 88 -1.69 -6.99 10.62
N TYR A 89 -1.24 -5.76 10.88
CA TYR A 89 -1.93 -4.55 10.45
C TYR A 89 -1.58 -4.25 9.01
N THR A 90 -2.59 -4.03 8.18
CA THR A 90 -2.43 -3.84 6.74
C THR A 90 -3.47 -2.85 6.19
N GLN A 91 -3.21 -2.37 4.98
CA GLN A 91 -4.19 -1.68 4.15
C GLN A 91 -4.55 -2.58 2.96
N TYR A 92 -5.85 -2.83 2.78
CA TYR A 92 -6.37 -3.65 1.72
C TYR A 92 -7.62 -3.01 1.11
N HIS A 93 -7.62 -2.69 -0.18
CA HIS A 93 -8.70 -1.99 -0.89
C HIS A 93 -9.25 -0.76 -0.14
N GLY A 94 -8.35 0.05 0.42
CA GLY A 94 -8.71 1.24 1.19
C GLY A 94 -9.22 0.98 2.62
N MET A 95 -9.34 -0.27 3.03
CA MET A 95 -9.64 -0.67 4.40
C MET A 95 -8.34 -0.81 5.19
N ASN A 96 -8.29 -0.21 6.38
CA ASN A 96 -7.19 -0.41 7.32
C ASN A 96 -7.66 -1.37 8.40
N GLY A 97 -6.90 -2.43 8.68
CA GLY A 97 -7.33 -3.41 9.66
C GLY A 97 -6.31 -4.51 9.90
N TYR A 98 -6.75 -5.54 10.58
CA TYR A 98 -5.95 -6.63 11.06
C TYR A 98 -6.32 -7.96 10.39
N VAL A 99 -5.30 -8.72 10.00
CA VAL A 99 -5.43 -10.10 9.52
C VAL A 99 -4.65 -11.05 10.44
N PRO A 100 -5.15 -12.26 10.74
CA PRO A 100 -4.45 -13.20 11.59
C PRO A 100 -3.17 -13.69 10.90
N MET A 101 -2.03 -13.60 11.57
CA MET A 101 -0.73 -14.02 11.00
C MET A 101 -0.58 -15.54 10.86
N ASP A 102 -1.40 -16.33 11.58
CA ASP A 102 -1.43 -17.79 11.45
C ASP A 102 -1.85 -18.26 10.05
N ASP A 103 -2.50 -17.39 9.28
CA ASP A 103 -2.98 -17.64 7.92
C ASP A 103 -2.11 -16.98 6.84
N LEU A 104 -0.90 -16.53 7.20
CA LEU A 104 0.03 -15.85 6.32
C LEU A 104 1.40 -16.53 6.32
N ASP A 105 2.00 -16.69 5.14
CA ASP A 105 3.37 -17.14 4.98
C ASP A 105 4.31 -15.94 4.74
N PRO A 106 5.49 -15.89 5.41
CA PRO A 106 6.49 -14.85 5.16
C PRO A 106 6.99 -14.87 3.72
N ALA A 107 7.17 -13.69 3.13
CA ALA A 107 7.71 -13.55 1.79
C ALA A 107 8.57 -12.28 1.66
N SER A 108 9.57 -12.34 0.81
CA SER A 108 10.20 -11.13 0.31
C SER A 108 9.20 -10.39 -0.60
N ARG A 109 9.45 -9.10 -0.84
CA ARG A 109 8.63 -8.29 -1.77
C ARG A 109 8.54 -8.93 -3.15
N GLU A 110 9.66 -9.44 -3.66
CA GLU A 110 9.72 -10.08 -4.97
C GLU A 110 8.92 -11.39 -5.02
N GLU A 111 9.02 -12.22 -3.98
CA GLU A 111 8.23 -13.46 -3.86
C GLU A 111 6.74 -13.15 -3.80
N ALA A 112 6.33 -12.15 -3.01
CA ALA A 112 4.94 -11.73 -2.91
C ALA A 112 4.39 -11.23 -4.25
N ALA A 113 5.15 -10.39 -4.98
CA ALA A 113 4.76 -9.91 -6.30
C ALA A 113 4.66 -11.03 -7.34
N ASN A 114 5.59 -11.98 -7.32
CA ASN A 114 5.59 -13.14 -8.23
C ASN A 114 4.46 -14.12 -7.90
N GLU A 115 4.10 -14.28 -6.61
CA GLU A 115 2.98 -15.14 -6.21
C GLU A 115 1.65 -14.57 -6.69
N GLU A 116 1.44 -13.26 -6.51
CA GLU A 116 0.25 -12.61 -7.06
C GLU A 116 0.14 -12.73 -8.57
N TYR A 117 1.24 -12.46 -9.28
CA TYR A 117 1.28 -12.62 -10.73
C TYR A 117 0.85 -14.04 -11.15
N ARG A 118 1.35 -15.08 -10.48
CA ARG A 118 0.99 -16.48 -10.79
C ARG A 118 -0.44 -16.82 -10.41
N THR A 119 -0.87 -16.43 -9.21
CA THR A 119 -2.17 -16.79 -8.64
C THR A 119 -3.32 -16.19 -9.43
N PHE A 120 -3.17 -14.93 -9.87
CA PHE A 120 -4.20 -14.22 -10.61
C PHE A 120 -4.07 -14.36 -12.14
N GLY A 121 -3.36 -15.40 -12.60
CA GLY A 121 -3.32 -15.75 -14.01
C GLY A 121 -2.50 -14.81 -14.87
N GLY A 122 -1.38 -14.38 -14.34
CA GLY A 122 -0.40 -13.56 -15.07
C GLY A 122 0.05 -14.20 -16.37
N LYS A 123 0.33 -13.37 -17.36
CA LYS A 123 0.69 -13.77 -18.72
C LYS A 123 1.88 -12.97 -19.22
N ASP A 124 2.78 -13.63 -19.89
CA ASP A 124 3.77 -12.95 -20.73
C ASP A 124 3.08 -12.37 -21.96
N VAL A 125 3.38 -11.14 -22.26
CA VAL A 125 2.78 -10.37 -23.34
C VAL A 125 3.86 -9.56 -24.06
N ASP A 126 3.52 -8.99 -25.21
CA ASP A 126 4.44 -8.19 -26.04
C ASP A 126 3.62 -7.10 -26.75
N PHE A 127 3.42 -5.97 -26.08
CA PHE A 127 2.72 -4.84 -26.67
C PHE A 127 3.20 -3.50 -26.08
N GLU A 128 2.92 -2.42 -26.81
CA GLU A 128 3.22 -1.06 -26.35
C GLU A 128 1.96 -0.35 -25.88
N VAL A 129 2.10 0.47 -24.85
CA VAL A 129 1.07 1.39 -24.39
C VAL A 129 1.63 2.80 -24.29
N LYS A 130 0.77 3.79 -24.53
CA LYS A 130 1.10 5.17 -24.22
C LYS A 130 0.56 5.51 -22.85
N VAL A 131 1.47 5.92 -21.95
CA VAL A 131 1.14 6.29 -20.58
C VAL A 131 0.36 7.61 -20.55
N HIS A 132 -0.72 7.65 -19.76
CA HIS A 132 -1.52 8.85 -19.49
C HIS A 132 -1.67 9.08 -18.00
N GLY A 133 -1.05 10.14 -17.48
CA GLY A 133 -1.12 10.53 -16.07
C GLY A 133 -1.89 11.84 -15.91
N ASN A 134 -2.91 11.85 -15.08
CA ASN A 134 -3.71 13.05 -14.79
C ASN A 134 -2.89 14.17 -14.16
N ASP A 135 -1.82 13.82 -13.42
CA ASP A 135 -0.97 14.74 -12.66
C ASP A 135 0.48 14.79 -13.20
N GLY A 136 0.72 14.32 -14.43
CA GLY A 136 2.01 14.39 -15.13
C GLY A 136 2.72 13.05 -15.22
N ASN A 137 3.10 12.42 -14.12
CA ASN A 137 3.80 11.13 -14.13
C ASN A 137 2.92 10.00 -13.60
N VAL A 138 3.09 8.79 -14.15
CA VAL A 138 2.44 7.58 -13.63
C VAL A 138 3.41 6.82 -12.75
N SER A 139 2.99 6.49 -11.54
CA SER A 139 3.80 5.74 -10.58
C SER A 139 4.11 4.33 -11.06
N VAL A 140 5.30 3.86 -10.76
CA VAL A 140 5.78 2.51 -11.02
C VAL A 140 5.96 1.78 -9.69
N TYR A 141 5.44 0.56 -9.60
CA TYR A 141 5.40 -0.21 -8.37
C TYR A 141 6.28 -1.46 -8.45
N ASN A 142 6.74 -1.95 -7.30
CA ASN A 142 7.56 -3.17 -7.21
C ASN A 142 6.75 -4.47 -7.38
N GLY A 143 5.44 -4.38 -7.49
CA GLY A 143 4.52 -5.51 -7.73
C GLY A 143 3.20 -5.05 -8.34
N PRO A 144 2.34 -5.98 -8.76
CA PRO A 144 1.07 -5.67 -9.40
C PRO A 144 0.01 -5.25 -8.37
N GLY A 145 0.07 -4.00 -7.92
CA GLY A 145 -0.87 -3.45 -6.93
C GLY A 145 -0.31 -2.23 -6.22
N GLU A 146 -1.17 -1.29 -5.82
CA GLU A 146 -0.78 -0.11 -5.03
C GLU A 146 -0.33 -0.44 -3.59
N LYS A 147 -0.57 -1.66 -3.14
CA LYS A 147 -0.04 -2.19 -1.86
C LYS A 147 1.46 -2.47 -1.88
N PHE A 148 2.05 -2.59 -3.08
CA PHE A 148 3.50 -2.66 -3.23
C PHE A 148 4.08 -1.25 -3.22
N ASP A 149 5.29 -1.12 -2.65
CA ASP A 149 5.99 0.16 -2.67
C ASP A 149 6.26 0.62 -4.09
N GLN A 150 6.26 1.92 -4.29
CA GLN A 150 6.76 2.50 -5.51
C GLN A 150 8.25 2.20 -5.68
N VAL A 151 8.67 2.04 -6.92
CA VAL A 151 10.09 1.85 -7.23
C VAL A 151 10.87 3.09 -6.81
N SER A 152 11.84 2.90 -5.92
CA SER A 152 12.65 3.99 -5.39
C SER A 152 13.58 4.59 -6.45
N GLY A 153 13.82 5.91 -6.35
CA GLY A 153 14.74 6.62 -7.23
C GLY A 153 14.15 7.02 -8.59
N THR A 154 12.85 6.84 -8.81
CA THR A 154 12.15 7.34 -9.99
C THR A 154 10.98 8.25 -9.59
N GLU A 155 10.72 9.27 -10.40
CA GLU A 155 9.52 10.11 -10.31
C GLU A 155 8.31 9.47 -11.02
N GLY A 156 8.44 8.21 -11.49
CA GLY A 156 7.47 7.56 -12.35
C GLY A 156 7.74 7.80 -13.84
N ILE A 157 6.80 7.41 -14.68
CA ILE A 157 6.89 7.55 -16.14
C ILE A 157 6.07 8.75 -16.56
N ALA A 158 6.71 9.65 -17.33
CA ALA A 158 6.08 10.88 -17.79
C ALA A 158 4.86 10.61 -18.70
N ASP A 159 3.82 11.47 -18.56
CA ASP A 159 2.67 11.47 -19.47
C ASP A 159 3.12 11.53 -20.94
N GLY A 160 2.44 10.77 -21.78
CA GLY A 160 2.73 10.66 -23.20
C GLY A 160 3.87 9.74 -23.58
N THR A 161 4.60 9.16 -22.61
CA THR A 161 5.67 8.20 -22.89
C THR A 161 5.08 6.88 -23.41
N THR A 162 5.67 6.30 -24.44
CA THR A 162 5.34 4.95 -24.89
C THR A 162 6.26 3.96 -24.17
N VAL A 163 5.65 2.94 -23.56
CA VAL A 163 6.36 1.88 -22.84
C VAL A 163 5.99 0.50 -23.39
N HIS A 164 6.94 -0.41 -23.36
CA HIS A 164 6.74 -1.81 -23.71
C HIS A 164 6.27 -2.60 -22.48
N ILE A 165 5.20 -3.37 -22.62
CA ILE A 165 4.66 -4.24 -21.59
C ILE A 165 5.00 -5.70 -21.94
N PHE A 166 5.72 -6.37 -21.05
CA PHE A 166 6.15 -7.75 -21.25
C PHE A 166 5.52 -8.77 -20.32
N GLN A 167 4.86 -8.32 -19.23
CA GLN A 167 4.00 -9.13 -18.37
C GLN A 167 2.70 -8.39 -18.10
N TYR A 168 1.62 -9.13 -17.97
CA TYR A 168 0.29 -8.61 -17.68
C TYR A 168 -0.42 -9.50 -16.66
N VAL A 169 -1.11 -8.88 -15.72
CA VAL A 169 -2.02 -9.55 -14.80
C VAL A 169 -3.20 -8.63 -14.49
N GLN A 170 -4.38 -9.23 -14.34
CA GLN A 170 -5.49 -8.55 -13.70
C GLN A 170 -5.41 -8.85 -12.21
N GLY A 171 -5.27 -7.80 -11.40
CA GLY A 171 -5.27 -7.91 -9.95
C GLY A 171 -6.60 -8.45 -9.43
N GLU A 172 -6.62 -8.83 -8.18
CA GLU A 172 -7.81 -9.34 -7.50
C GLU A 172 -8.95 -8.32 -7.46
N ASP A 173 -8.62 -7.03 -7.40
CA ASP A 173 -9.54 -5.89 -7.48
C ASP A 173 -10.08 -5.59 -8.89
N GLY A 174 -9.66 -6.40 -9.87
CA GLY A 174 -10.00 -6.21 -11.28
C GLY A 174 -9.14 -5.18 -12.01
N THR A 175 -8.20 -4.51 -11.33
CA THR A 175 -7.28 -3.56 -11.93
C THR A 175 -6.28 -4.26 -12.84
N ASN A 176 -6.03 -3.69 -14.02
CA ASN A 176 -5.10 -4.22 -15.00
C ASN A 176 -3.68 -3.69 -14.74
N TRP A 177 -2.73 -4.59 -14.57
CA TRP A 177 -1.33 -4.27 -14.29
C TRP A 177 -0.41 -4.77 -15.41
N GLY A 178 0.49 -3.91 -15.87
CA GLY A 178 1.51 -4.23 -16.86
C GLY A 178 2.91 -4.02 -16.30
N LYS A 179 3.79 -5.00 -16.48
CA LYS A 179 5.19 -4.87 -16.11
C LYS A 179 6.00 -4.34 -17.30
N THR A 180 6.79 -3.33 -17.03
CA THR A 180 7.66 -2.67 -18.04
C THR A 180 9.07 -2.54 -17.53
N ASP A 181 10.01 -2.38 -18.46
CA ASP A 181 11.38 -1.95 -18.24
C ASP A 181 11.58 -0.63 -18.99
N THR A 182 11.31 0.47 -18.37
CA THR A 182 11.61 1.77 -18.97
C THR A 182 13.09 2.05 -18.93
N ASP A 183 13.67 2.34 -20.09
CA ASP A 183 15.05 2.76 -20.29
C ASP A 183 16.12 1.76 -19.80
N GLY A 184 15.78 0.49 -19.60
CA GLY A 184 16.70 -0.53 -19.11
C GLY A 184 17.16 -0.34 -17.65
N VAL A 185 16.57 0.60 -16.91
CA VAL A 185 17.00 0.96 -15.54
C VAL A 185 15.94 0.60 -14.51
N THR A 186 14.67 0.70 -14.85
CA THR A 186 13.60 0.52 -13.87
C THR A 186 12.60 -0.52 -14.35
N GLN A 187 12.68 -1.73 -13.82
CA GLN A 187 11.62 -2.72 -13.98
C GLN A 187 10.54 -2.46 -12.93
N GLY A 188 9.28 -2.43 -13.34
CA GLY A 188 8.20 -2.25 -12.42
C GLY A 188 6.83 -2.38 -13.08
N TRP A 189 5.80 -2.29 -12.25
CA TRP A 189 4.42 -2.47 -12.62
C TRP A 189 3.69 -1.14 -12.72
N LEU A 190 2.91 -1.00 -13.79
CA LEU A 190 2.04 0.14 -14.07
C LEU A 190 0.59 -0.27 -13.98
N ASN A 191 -0.24 0.62 -13.44
CA ASN A 191 -1.68 0.53 -13.58
C ASN A 191 -2.06 0.91 -15.03
N LEU A 192 -2.66 -0.03 -15.77
CA LEU A 192 -3.04 0.15 -17.17
C LEU A 192 -4.46 0.74 -17.36
N ASP A 193 -5.19 0.97 -16.28
CA ASP A 193 -6.55 1.52 -16.29
C ASP A 193 -6.56 3.05 -16.09
N ARG A 194 -5.39 3.67 -16.02
CA ARG A 194 -5.20 5.12 -15.86
C ARG A 194 -4.64 5.76 -17.09
#